data_c0cf35dbf1bbc4652bc53e76eacff9a6
#
_entry.id   c0cf35dbf1bbc4652bc53e76eacff9a6
#
_cell.length_a   1.000
_cell.length_b   1.000
_cell.length_c   1.000
_cell.angle_alpha   90.00
_cell.angle_beta   90.00
_cell.angle_gamma   90.00
#
_symmetry.space_group_name_H-M   'P 1'
#
loop_
_entity.id
_entity.type
_entity.pdbx_description
1 polymer ?
#
loop_
_entity_poly.entity_id
_entity_poly.type
_entity_poly.pdbx_seq_one_letter_code
_entity_poly.pdbx_strand_id
1 'polypeptide(L)'
;MSEIGSGTLGAARTPARASEPTSRRASGRASGRTASARTNRGPAAAAENRRAILAAARRLFAERGFEVPLSAIAREAGIGQGVLYRHFRSRLDLAIEVFDDNFLELEAAAADPAPDAFDRLWRLLLAQTVREAAFVEMAVEAQRLEVTYDGDARLAALVSLALGRAQAAGTADPALTLEDVLVSWRMAFGIVATAPNPAEAERLLAQRLPRPIPLGQPLAPVTPGG
;
A
#
# COMPACT_ATOMS: atom_id res chain seq x y z
N MET A 1 7.44 65.32 14.38
CA MET A 1 7.93 66.30 13.36
C MET A 1 7.51 65.63 12.07
N SER A 2 6.34 65.92 11.58
CA SER A 2 6.05 67.05 10.56
C SER A 2 6.21 66.40 9.18
N GLU A 3 5.35 66.41 8.24
CA GLU A 3 4.03 67.05 7.91
C GLU A 3 3.77 66.61 6.45
N ILE A 4 2.58 66.14 6.08
CA ILE A 4 1.45 66.82 5.42
C ILE A 4 1.72 67.29 3.97
N GLY A 5 0.80 67.00 3.07
CA GLY A 5 0.51 67.63 1.81
C GLY A 5 -0.29 66.75 0.87
N SER A 6 -1.50 66.65 0.80
CA SER A 6 -2.72 67.45 0.47
C SER A 6 -2.65 68.16 -0.88
N GLY A 7 -3.67 67.88 -1.73
CA GLY A 7 -4.08 68.70 -2.84
C GLY A 7 -4.68 67.93 -4.00
N THR A 8 -5.91 67.71 -4.18
CA THR A 8 -7.13 68.51 -4.43
C THR A 8 -7.49 68.60 -5.93
N LEU A 9 -8.65 68.06 -6.28
CA LEU A 9 -9.77 68.50 -7.14
C LEU A 9 -9.59 68.93 -8.60
N GLY A 10 -10.56 68.45 -9.39
CA GLY A 10 -11.10 69.13 -10.60
C GLY A 10 -11.79 68.09 -11.50
N ALA A 11 -12.96 67.71 -11.40
CA ALA A 11 -14.31 68.23 -11.69
C ALA A 11 -14.64 68.30 -13.20
N ALA A 12 -15.58 67.51 -13.60
CA ALA A 12 -16.78 67.73 -14.43
C ALA A 12 -16.64 67.93 -15.96
N ARG A 13 -17.30 67.10 -16.76
CA ARG A 13 -18.57 67.40 -17.45
C ARG A 13 -18.91 66.38 -18.51
N THR A 14 -20.09 65.77 -18.38
CA THR A 14 -20.95 65.19 -19.44
C THR A 14 -21.61 66.34 -20.23
N PRO A 15 -22.14 66.25 -21.47
CA PRO A 15 -23.23 65.35 -21.79
C PRO A 15 -23.33 64.81 -23.25
N ALA A 16 -24.09 63.71 -23.37
CA ALA A 16 -25.19 63.36 -24.29
C ALA A 16 -25.11 63.59 -25.81
N ARG A 17 -25.38 62.57 -26.60
CA ARG A 17 -26.65 62.33 -27.34
C ARG A 17 -26.55 61.23 -28.35
N ALA A 18 -27.47 60.30 -28.23
CA ALA A 18 -28.26 59.48 -29.13
C ALA A 18 -27.92 59.43 -30.64
N SER A 19 -27.94 58.22 -31.16
CA SER A 19 -28.80 57.75 -32.28
C SER A 19 -28.49 56.28 -32.64
N GLU A 20 -29.43 55.42 -32.48
CA GLU A 20 -29.61 54.16 -33.22
C GLU A 20 -30.20 54.50 -34.62
N PRO A 21 -30.45 53.52 -35.55
CA PRO A 21 -30.09 52.10 -35.66
C PRO A 21 -29.50 51.74 -37.05
N THR A 22 -29.02 50.56 -37.30
CA THR A 22 -29.41 49.68 -38.41
C THR A 22 -28.74 48.32 -38.38
N SER A 23 -29.55 47.35 -38.42
CA SER A 23 -29.44 45.96 -38.87
C SER A 23 -28.36 45.67 -39.92
N ARG A 24 -27.60 44.57 -39.68
CA ARG A 24 -27.37 43.50 -40.65
C ARG A 24 -26.64 42.29 -40.02
N ARG A 25 -27.38 41.27 -39.88
CA ARG A 25 -27.18 39.86 -40.29
C ARG A 25 -25.75 39.47 -40.71
N ALA A 26 -25.19 38.54 -40.05
CA ALA A 26 -24.83 37.20 -40.57
C ALA A 26 -23.69 36.54 -39.83
N SER A 27 -23.83 35.29 -39.71
CA SER A 27 -22.85 34.23 -39.61
C SER A 27 -22.32 33.89 -38.24
N GLY A 28 -23.04 32.92 -37.70
CA GLY A 28 -22.60 32.05 -36.64
C GLY A 28 -21.27 31.40 -36.92
N ARG A 29 -20.41 31.52 -35.95
CA ARG A 29 -19.39 30.51 -35.74
C ARG A 29 -19.66 29.95 -34.35
N ALA A 30 -20.43 28.89 -34.37
CA ALA A 30 -20.57 28.02 -33.21
C ALA A 30 -19.16 27.52 -32.84
N SER A 31 -18.58 28.18 -31.85
CA SER A 31 -17.44 27.63 -31.13
C SER A 31 -18.00 26.44 -30.34
N GLY A 32 -17.98 25.28 -30.97
CA GLY A 32 -18.25 24.02 -30.31
C GLY A 32 -17.20 23.81 -29.22
N ARG A 33 -17.50 24.34 -28.04
CA ARG A 33 -16.93 23.74 -26.83
C ARG A 33 -17.59 22.37 -26.74
N THR A 34 -16.89 21.39 -27.26
CA THR A 34 -17.13 20.01 -26.89
C THR A 34 -16.93 19.94 -25.37
N ALA A 35 -18.03 20.16 -24.65
CA ALA A 35 -18.16 19.68 -23.30
C ALA A 35 -17.91 18.17 -23.42
N SER A 36 -16.69 17.76 -23.08
CA SER A 36 -16.37 16.36 -22.86
C SER A 36 -17.43 15.86 -21.89
N ALA A 37 -18.42 15.18 -22.42
CA ALA A 37 -19.44 14.50 -21.65
C ALA A 37 -18.66 13.61 -20.70
N ARG A 38 -18.64 13.98 -19.40
CA ARG A 38 -18.29 13.07 -18.34
C ARG A 38 -19.33 11.97 -18.37
N THR A 39 -19.06 11.01 -19.21
CA THR A 39 -19.80 9.76 -19.21
C THR A 39 -19.65 9.22 -17.80
N ASN A 40 -20.74 9.24 -17.06
CA ASN A 40 -20.84 8.63 -15.74
C ASN A 40 -20.69 7.12 -16.00
N ARG A 41 -19.41 6.68 -16.10
CA ARG A 41 -19.09 5.28 -16.35
C ARG A 41 -19.43 4.55 -15.07
N GLY A 42 -20.52 3.81 -15.10
CA GLY A 42 -21.12 3.11 -13.99
C GLY A 42 -20.17 2.10 -13.28
N PRO A 43 -20.72 1.13 -12.54
CA PRO A 43 -19.94 0.20 -11.72
C PRO A 43 -18.77 -0.48 -12.45
N ALA A 44 -18.90 -0.73 -13.76
CA ALA A 44 -17.84 -1.32 -14.58
C ALA A 44 -16.59 -0.43 -14.66
N ALA A 45 -16.74 0.88 -14.81
CA ALA A 45 -15.60 1.80 -14.84
C ALA A 45 -14.97 1.99 -13.46
N ALA A 46 -15.76 1.87 -12.37
CA ALA A 46 -15.22 1.86 -11.03
C ALA A 46 -14.32 0.62 -10.81
N ALA A 47 -14.76 -0.54 -11.25
CA ALA A 47 -13.98 -1.77 -11.19
C ALA A 47 -12.71 -1.70 -12.06
N GLU A 48 -12.78 -1.08 -13.25
CA GLU A 48 -11.64 -0.86 -14.13
C GLU A 48 -10.61 0.08 -13.48
N ASN A 49 -11.06 1.22 -12.95
CA ASN A 49 -10.20 2.15 -12.22
C ASN A 49 -9.53 1.49 -11.02
N ARG A 50 -10.27 0.70 -10.24
CA ARG A 50 -9.72 -0.01 -9.09
C ARG A 50 -8.61 -0.97 -9.51
N ARG A 51 -8.81 -1.77 -10.55
CA ARG A 51 -7.78 -2.68 -11.09
C ARG A 51 -6.55 -1.91 -11.59
N ALA A 52 -6.75 -0.79 -12.28
CA ALA A 52 -5.65 0.06 -12.75
C ALA A 52 -4.85 0.65 -11.57
N ILE A 53 -5.51 1.09 -10.50
CA ILE A 53 -4.86 1.60 -9.29
C ILE A 53 -4.02 0.50 -8.64
N LEU A 54 -4.56 -0.69 -8.42
CA LEU A 54 -3.86 -1.81 -7.79
C LEU A 54 -2.64 -2.24 -8.61
N ALA A 55 -2.78 -2.34 -9.93
CA ALA A 55 -1.67 -2.68 -10.82
C ALA A 55 -0.54 -1.63 -10.80
N ALA A 56 -0.90 -0.34 -10.81
CA ALA A 56 0.06 0.76 -10.70
C ALA A 56 0.75 0.79 -9.33
N ALA A 57 -0.02 0.59 -8.25
CA ALA A 57 0.49 0.57 -6.89
C ALA A 57 1.49 -0.60 -6.70
N ARG A 58 1.14 -1.80 -7.16
CA ARG A 58 2.02 -2.98 -7.06
C ARG A 58 3.38 -2.73 -7.73
N ARG A 59 3.39 -2.17 -8.95
CA ARG A 59 4.63 -1.82 -9.64
C ARG A 59 5.44 -0.79 -8.88
N LEU A 60 4.81 0.32 -8.47
CA LEU A 60 5.51 1.41 -7.82
C LEU A 60 6.01 1.04 -6.42
N PHE A 61 5.27 0.23 -5.67
CA PHE A 61 5.74 -0.30 -4.39
C PHE A 61 6.94 -1.23 -4.56
N ALA A 62 6.95 -2.07 -5.59
CA ALA A 62 8.10 -2.92 -5.89
C ALA A 62 9.34 -2.12 -6.32
N GLU A 63 9.15 -1.03 -7.08
CA GLU A 63 10.26 -0.21 -7.60
C GLU A 63 10.80 0.81 -6.59
N ARG A 64 9.94 1.37 -5.72
CA ARG A 64 10.23 2.58 -4.93
C ARG A 64 9.90 2.46 -3.44
N GLY A 65 9.45 1.28 -2.99
CA GLY A 65 9.02 1.06 -1.62
C GLY A 65 7.64 1.62 -1.29
N PHE A 66 7.23 1.45 -0.04
CA PHE A 66 5.90 1.83 0.45
C PHE A 66 5.66 3.35 0.45
N GLU A 67 6.71 4.16 0.61
CA GLU A 67 6.60 5.63 0.73
C GLU A 67 6.20 6.36 -0.57
N VAL A 68 5.86 5.64 -1.65
CA VAL A 68 5.40 6.24 -2.91
C VAL A 68 4.14 7.09 -2.69
N PRO A 69 4.14 8.38 -3.15
CA PRO A 69 2.97 9.24 -3.03
C PRO A 69 1.78 8.71 -3.84
N LEU A 70 0.56 8.79 -3.27
CA LEU A 70 -0.68 8.42 -3.97
C LEU A 70 -0.88 9.18 -5.28
N SER A 71 -0.34 10.41 -5.39
CA SER A 71 -0.36 11.20 -6.63
C SER A 71 0.45 10.55 -7.76
N ALA A 72 1.57 9.91 -7.44
CA ALA A 72 2.36 9.16 -8.41
C ALA A 72 1.61 7.91 -8.88
N ILE A 73 0.95 7.21 -7.95
CA ILE A 73 0.14 6.04 -8.28
C ILE A 73 -1.06 6.42 -9.16
N ALA A 74 -1.77 7.53 -8.85
CA ALA A 74 -2.87 8.00 -9.67
C ALA A 74 -2.43 8.33 -11.10
N ARG A 75 -1.27 8.99 -11.25
CA ARG A 75 -0.68 9.31 -12.56
C ARG A 75 -0.31 8.06 -13.35
N GLU A 76 0.31 7.09 -12.70
CA GLU A 76 0.69 5.82 -13.29
C GLU A 76 -0.54 5.00 -13.74
N ALA A 77 -1.62 5.04 -12.95
CA ALA A 77 -2.89 4.40 -13.27
C ALA A 77 -3.70 5.16 -14.35
N GLY A 78 -3.24 6.33 -14.81
CA GLY A 78 -3.96 7.15 -15.81
C GLY A 78 -5.27 7.76 -15.30
N ILE A 79 -5.39 7.98 -13.97
CA ILE A 79 -6.62 8.52 -13.34
C ILE A 79 -6.34 9.81 -12.57
N GLY A 80 -7.39 10.57 -12.31
CA GLY A 80 -7.29 11.73 -11.43
C GLY A 80 -7.17 11.32 -9.95
N GLN A 81 -6.42 12.11 -9.14
CA GLN A 81 -6.26 11.87 -7.70
C GLN A 81 -7.61 11.74 -6.97
N GLY A 82 -8.61 12.59 -7.30
CA GLY A 82 -9.94 12.50 -6.70
C GLY A 82 -10.66 11.18 -7.00
N VAL A 83 -10.31 10.49 -8.09
CA VAL A 83 -10.81 9.13 -8.37
C VAL A 83 -10.12 8.13 -7.44
N LEU A 84 -8.81 8.22 -7.28
CA LEU A 84 -8.05 7.35 -6.38
C LEU A 84 -8.57 7.45 -4.94
N TYR A 85 -8.73 8.67 -4.40
CA TYR A 85 -9.21 8.87 -3.02
C TYR A 85 -10.66 8.39 -2.78
N ARG A 86 -11.47 8.21 -3.82
CA ARG A 86 -12.77 7.56 -3.71
C ARG A 86 -12.68 6.05 -3.52
N HIS A 87 -11.60 5.42 -4.00
CA HIS A 87 -11.35 3.99 -3.86
C HIS A 87 -10.57 3.65 -2.61
N PHE A 88 -9.57 4.48 -2.28
CA PHE A 88 -8.63 4.24 -1.18
C PHE A 88 -8.43 5.53 -0.39
N ARG A 89 -8.70 5.50 0.90
CA ARG A 89 -8.64 6.67 1.79
C ARG A 89 -7.21 7.03 2.16
N SER A 90 -6.34 6.03 2.20
CA SER A 90 -4.94 6.16 2.58
C SER A 90 -4.03 5.29 1.71
N ARG A 91 -2.74 5.54 1.80
CA ARG A 91 -1.72 4.67 1.20
C ARG A 91 -1.74 3.29 1.84
N LEU A 92 -1.98 3.24 3.16
CA LEU A 92 -2.07 1.99 3.89
C LEU A 92 -3.25 1.13 3.42
N ASP A 93 -4.47 1.72 3.24
CA ASP A 93 -5.62 0.99 2.70
C ASP A 93 -5.31 0.38 1.33
N LEU A 94 -4.62 1.15 0.48
CA LEU A 94 -4.22 0.67 -0.84
C LEU A 94 -3.19 -0.45 -0.76
N ALA A 95 -2.19 -0.32 0.10
CA ALA A 95 -1.13 -1.31 0.26
C ALA A 95 -1.67 -2.63 0.83
N ILE A 96 -2.54 -2.58 1.83
CA ILE A 96 -3.20 -3.77 2.39
C ILE A 96 -3.86 -4.57 1.25
N GLU A 97 -4.58 -3.92 0.36
CA GLU A 97 -5.24 -4.61 -0.75
C GLU A 97 -4.27 -5.10 -1.85
N VAL A 98 -3.21 -4.34 -2.11
CA VAL A 98 -2.16 -4.77 -3.05
C VAL A 98 -1.52 -6.07 -2.57
N PHE A 99 -1.29 -6.21 -1.27
CA PHE A 99 -0.61 -7.36 -0.69
C PHE A 99 -1.54 -8.51 -0.29
N ASP A 100 -2.86 -8.31 -0.36
CA ASP A 100 -3.83 -9.38 -0.05
C ASP A 100 -3.70 -10.60 -0.99
N ASP A 101 -3.36 -10.37 -2.25
CA ASP A 101 -3.11 -11.44 -3.22
C ASP A 101 -1.97 -12.40 -2.80
N ASN A 102 -1.03 -11.93 -1.96
CA ASN A 102 0.08 -12.76 -1.46
C ASN A 102 -0.42 -13.92 -0.59
N PHE A 103 -1.57 -13.72 0.07
CA PHE A 103 -2.17 -14.77 0.87
C PHE A 103 -2.68 -15.95 0.05
N LEU A 104 -3.05 -15.77 -1.22
CA LEU A 104 -3.52 -16.87 -2.08
C LEU A 104 -2.45 -17.96 -2.25
N GLU A 105 -1.19 -17.55 -2.45
CA GLU A 105 -0.07 -18.48 -2.56
C GLU A 105 0.22 -19.17 -1.22
N LEU A 106 0.17 -18.43 -0.11
CA LEU A 106 0.38 -18.97 1.24
C LEU A 106 -0.73 -19.94 1.63
N GLU A 107 -1.99 -19.62 1.32
CA GLU A 107 -3.14 -20.49 1.54
C GLU A 107 -3.01 -21.79 0.77
N ALA A 108 -2.64 -21.73 -0.51
CA ALA A 108 -2.42 -22.91 -1.32
C ALA A 108 -1.29 -23.79 -0.74
N ALA A 109 -0.18 -23.19 -0.31
CA ALA A 109 0.93 -23.90 0.31
C ALA A 109 0.54 -24.54 1.66
N ALA A 110 -0.21 -23.82 2.50
CA ALA A 110 -0.67 -24.33 3.79
C ALA A 110 -1.73 -25.44 3.67
N ALA A 111 -2.55 -25.40 2.59
CA ALA A 111 -3.58 -26.41 2.33
C ALA A 111 -3.01 -27.71 1.79
N ASP A 112 -1.79 -27.72 1.24
CA ASP A 112 -1.16 -28.92 0.68
C ASP A 112 -0.99 -29.99 1.77
N PRO A 113 -1.45 -31.25 1.53
CA PRO A 113 -1.34 -32.34 2.51
C PRO A 113 0.06 -32.98 2.59
N ALA A 114 1.00 -32.59 1.71
CA ALA A 114 2.32 -33.19 1.66
C ALA A 114 3.12 -32.95 2.96
N PRO A 115 3.95 -33.92 3.41
CA PRO A 115 4.70 -33.80 4.66
C PRO A 115 5.66 -32.62 4.74
N ASP A 116 6.13 -32.13 3.59
CA ASP A 116 7.03 -30.97 3.47
C ASP A 116 6.28 -29.62 3.25
N ALA A 117 4.96 -29.61 3.35
CA ALA A 117 4.14 -28.40 3.13
C ALA A 117 4.53 -27.24 4.04
N PHE A 118 4.86 -27.52 5.32
CA PHE A 118 5.34 -26.50 6.25
C PHE A 118 6.68 -25.89 5.82
N ASP A 119 7.64 -26.71 5.40
CA ASP A 119 8.93 -26.23 4.90
C ASP A 119 8.77 -25.39 3.61
N ARG A 120 7.81 -25.75 2.75
CA ARG A 120 7.48 -24.95 1.54
C ARG A 120 6.81 -23.65 1.91
N LEU A 121 5.84 -23.67 2.83
CA LEU A 121 5.18 -22.45 3.33
C LEU A 121 6.22 -21.49 3.93
N TRP A 122 7.14 -21.99 4.75
CA TRP A 122 8.20 -21.18 5.35
C TRP A 122 9.09 -20.52 4.28
N ARG A 123 9.57 -21.31 3.32
CA ARG A 123 10.39 -20.78 2.21
C ARG A 123 9.64 -19.76 1.36
N LEU A 124 8.36 -19.99 1.09
CA LEU A 124 7.52 -19.06 0.34
C LEU A 124 7.35 -17.75 1.11
N LEU A 125 7.09 -17.83 2.41
CA LEU A 125 6.94 -16.66 3.29
C LEU A 125 8.22 -15.81 3.29
N LEU A 126 9.40 -16.43 3.42
CA LEU A 126 10.68 -15.73 3.33
C LEU A 126 10.92 -15.11 1.94
N ALA A 127 10.61 -15.85 0.87
CA ALA A 127 10.78 -15.36 -0.49
C ALA A 127 9.87 -14.15 -0.79
N GLN A 128 8.61 -14.18 -0.32
CA GLN A 128 7.71 -13.04 -0.43
C GLN A 128 8.23 -11.83 0.36
N THR A 129 8.74 -12.05 1.57
CA THR A 129 9.32 -10.99 2.41
C THR A 129 10.48 -10.28 1.70
N VAL A 130 11.33 -11.01 0.99
CA VAL A 130 12.44 -10.41 0.22
C VAL A 130 11.96 -9.70 -1.03
N ARG A 131 11.03 -10.32 -1.78
CA ARG A 131 10.51 -9.74 -3.04
C ARG A 131 9.73 -8.46 -2.81
N GLU A 132 9.09 -8.35 -1.64
CA GLU A 132 8.13 -7.30 -1.35
C GLU A 132 8.51 -6.53 -0.08
N ALA A 133 9.70 -5.89 -0.12
CA ALA A 133 10.17 -5.06 1.00
C ALA A 133 9.13 -3.98 1.41
N ALA A 134 8.37 -3.45 0.46
CA ALA A 134 7.28 -2.52 0.73
C ALA A 134 6.15 -3.13 1.59
N PHE A 135 5.97 -4.45 1.55
CA PHE A 135 5.05 -5.15 2.46
C PHE A 135 5.53 -5.05 3.91
N VAL A 136 6.83 -5.24 4.14
CA VAL A 136 7.42 -5.09 5.49
C VAL A 136 7.21 -3.67 6.02
N GLU A 137 7.48 -2.65 5.19
CA GLU A 137 7.26 -1.25 5.53
C GLU A 137 5.78 -0.98 5.86
N MET A 138 4.87 -1.51 5.07
CA MET A 138 3.42 -1.42 5.27
C MET A 138 2.99 -2.08 6.60
N ALA A 139 3.48 -3.29 6.88
CA ALA A 139 3.14 -4.02 8.10
C ALA A 139 3.60 -3.27 9.36
N VAL A 140 4.81 -2.70 9.34
CA VAL A 140 5.33 -1.86 10.42
C VAL A 140 4.48 -0.60 10.61
N GLU A 141 4.07 0.05 9.52
CA GLU A 141 3.23 1.26 9.59
C GLU A 141 1.82 0.93 10.11
N ALA A 142 1.23 -0.19 9.68
CA ALA A 142 -0.06 -0.65 10.18
C ALA A 142 -0.04 -0.87 11.70
N GLN A 143 1.03 -1.47 12.22
CA GLN A 143 1.22 -1.64 13.66
C GLN A 143 1.35 -0.31 14.40
N ARG A 144 2.11 0.66 13.85
CA ARG A 144 2.28 1.99 14.45
C ARG A 144 0.97 2.78 14.53
N LEU A 145 0.11 2.62 13.53
CA LEU A 145 -1.17 3.33 13.44
C LEU A 145 -2.31 2.56 14.12
N GLU A 146 -2.03 1.42 14.75
CA GLU A 146 -3.02 0.54 15.38
C GLU A 146 -4.19 0.20 14.44
N VAL A 147 -3.90 0.13 13.12
CA VAL A 147 -4.90 -0.24 12.13
C VAL A 147 -5.18 -1.74 12.25
N THR A 148 -6.44 -2.09 12.42
CA THR A 148 -6.86 -3.49 12.41
C THR A 148 -6.64 -4.06 11.02
N TYR A 149 -5.57 -4.83 10.88
CA TYR A 149 -5.25 -5.63 9.71
C TYR A 149 -5.36 -7.10 10.09
N ASP A 150 -6.21 -7.83 9.41
CA ASP A 150 -6.48 -9.25 9.72
C ASP A 150 -5.40 -10.20 9.20
N GLY A 151 -4.44 -9.71 8.44
CA GLY A 151 -3.33 -10.49 7.88
C GLY A 151 -2.52 -11.24 8.92
N ASP A 152 -2.30 -10.66 10.10
CA ASP A 152 -1.59 -11.33 11.19
C ASP A 152 -2.37 -12.57 11.69
N ALA A 153 -3.67 -12.44 11.89
CA ALA A 153 -4.52 -13.54 12.32
C ALA A 153 -4.65 -14.62 11.22
N ARG A 154 -4.76 -14.19 9.97
CA ARG A 154 -4.82 -15.07 8.79
C ARG A 154 -3.52 -15.85 8.64
N LEU A 155 -2.36 -15.19 8.73
CA LEU A 155 -1.06 -15.84 8.70
C LEU A 155 -0.90 -16.84 9.84
N ALA A 156 -1.27 -16.45 11.07
CA ALA A 156 -1.20 -17.31 12.23
C ALA A 156 -2.02 -18.60 12.04
N ALA A 157 -3.21 -18.50 11.45
CA ALA A 157 -4.05 -19.65 11.14
C ALA A 157 -3.39 -20.59 10.10
N LEU A 158 -2.80 -20.04 9.04
CA LEU A 158 -2.11 -20.81 8.00
C LEU A 158 -0.89 -21.53 8.55
N VAL A 159 -0.08 -20.83 9.35
CA VAL A 159 1.11 -21.41 10.00
C VAL A 159 0.70 -22.49 10.99
N SER A 160 -0.30 -22.25 11.84
CA SER A 160 -0.81 -23.26 12.78
C SER A 160 -1.26 -24.53 12.09
N LEU A 161 -1.99 -24.41 10.98
CA LEU A 161 -2.46 -25.56 10.21
C LEU A 161 -1.31 -26.38 9.64
N ALA A 162 -0.36 -25.72 8.96
CA ALA A 162 0.78 -26.39 8.33
C ALA A 162 1.75 -26.99 9.36
N LEU A 163 2.06 -26.24 10.44
CA LEU A 163 2.92 -26.70 11.51
C LEU A 163 2.34 -27.94 12.23
N GLY A 164 1.06 -27.88 12.61
CA GLY A 164 0.41 -29.01 13.29
C GLY A 164 0.42 -30.29 12.44
N ARG A 165 0.23 -30.19 11.12
CA ARG A 165 0.35 -31.32 10.20
C ARG A 165 1.79 -31.85 10.12
N ALA A 166 2.78 -30.95 10.02
CA ALA A 166 4.18 -31.34 9.97
C ALA A 166 4.64 -32.02 11.26
N GLN A 167 4.19 -31.55 12.41
CA GLN A 167 4.46 -32.18 13.71
C GLN A 167 3.81 -33.56 13.83
N ALA A 168 2.56 -33.70 13.40
CA ALA A 168 1.88 -35.01 13.36
C ALA A 168 2.56 -35.99 12.42
N ALA A 169 3.16 -35.53 11.33
CA ALA A 169 3.94 -36.31 10.38
C ALA A 169 5.39 -36.56 10.82
N GLY A 170 5.86 -35.98 11.92
CA GLY A 170 7.24 -36.06 12.40
C GLY A 170 8.26 -35.31 11.54
N THR A 171 7.83 -34.38 10.70
CA THR A 171 8.70 -33.58 9.81
C THR A 171 9.05 -32.21 10.37
N ALA A 172 8.39 -31.76 11.43
CA ALA A 172 8.74 -30.57 12.20
C ALA A 172 9.03 -30.91 13.66
N ASP A 173 9.87 -30.08 14.29
CA ASP A 173 10.19 -30.21 15.71
C ASP A 173 8.90 -30.10 16.54
N PRO A 174 8.56 -31.09 17.40
CA PRO A 174 7.39 -31.04 18.26
C PRO A 174 7.42 -29.89 19.28
N ALA A 175 8.61 -29.36 19.61
CA ALA A 175 8.77 -28.24 20.51
C ALA A 175 8.55 -26.87 19.83
N LEU A 176 8.56 -26.82 18.49
CA LEU A 176 8.36 -25.56 17.76
C LEU A 176 6.93 -25.06 17.91
N THR A 177 6.78 -23.85 18.40
CA THR A 177 5.47 -23.23 18.61
C THR A 177 5.09 -22.28 17.45
N LEU A 178 3.82 -21.92 17.36
CA LEU A 178 3.34 -20.88 16.45
C LEU A 178 4.10 -19.55 16.69
N GLU A 179 4.30 -19.18 17.94
CA GLU A 179 5.00 -17.96 18.34
C GLU A 179 6.44 -17.96 17.82
N ASP A 180 7.15 -19.08 17.95
CA ASP A 180 8.52 -19.22 17.44
C ASP A 180 8.59 -18.96 15.93
N VAL A 181 7.61 -19.48 15.17
CA VAL A 181 7.53 -19.27 13.73
C VAL A 181 7.28 -17.80 13.40
N LEU A 182 6.31 -17.16 14.06
CA LEU A 182 5.96 -15.77 13.81
C LEU A 182 7.09 -14.81 14.24
N VAL A 183 7.78 -15.09 15.34
CA VAL A 183 8.95 -14.30 15.77
C VAL A 183 10.11 -14.50 14.80
N SER A 184 10.38 -15.75 14.37
CA SER A 184 11.40 -16.02 13.35
C SER A 184 11.13 -15.25 12.05
N TRP A 185 9.84 -15.16 11.66
CA TRP A 185 9.45 -14.36 10.50
C TRP A 185 9.67 -12.85 10.71
N ARG A 186 9.36 -12.32 11.89
CA ARG A 186 9.69 -10.92 12.23
C ARG A 186 11.19 -10.65 12.23
N MET A 187 12.01 -11.63 12.63
CA MET A 187 13.49 -11.53 12.51
C MET A 187 13.91 -11.43 11.04
N ALA A 188 13.23 -12.14 10.12
CA ALA A 188 13.47 -12.00 8.69
C ALA A 188 13.22 -10.57 8.18
N PHE A 189 12.22 -9.86 8.71
CA PHE A 189 11.99 -8.44 8.41
C PHE A 189 13.22 -7.58 8.72
N GLY A 190 13.83 -7.79 9.89
CA GLY A 190 15.05 -7.09 10.28
C GLY A 190 16.19 -7.33 9.30
N ILE A 191 16.35 -8.56 8.83
CA ILE A 191 17.36 -8.92 7.82
C ILE A 191 17.06 -8.20 6.49
N VAL A 192 15.82 -8.26 6.00
CA VAL A 192 15.44 -7.62 4.73
C VAL A 192 15.58 -6.10 4.79
N ALA A 193 15.11 -5.48 5.90
CA ALA A 193 15.17 -4.02 6.07
C ALA A 193 16.60 -3.46 6.20
N THR A 194 17.58 -4.29 6.61
CA THR A 194 18.97 -3.87 6.87
C THR A 194 19.97 -4.38 5.86
N ALA A 195 19.58 -5.34 5.01
CA ALA A 195 20.44 -5.86 3.96
C ALA A 195 20.70 -4.78 2.88
N PRO A 196 21.91 -4.69 2.32
CA PRO A 196 22.24 -3.69 1.32
C PRO A 196 21.53 -3.90 -0.02
N ASN A 197 21.06 -5.12 -0.29
CA ASN A 197 20.29 -5.46 -1.49
C ASN A 197 19.54 -6.78 -1.29
N PRO A 198 18.52 -7.08 -2.13
CA PRO A 198 17.72 -8.30 -2.01
C PRO A 198 18.53 -9.61 -2.07
N ALA A 199 19.54 -9.69 -2.91
CA ALA A 199 20.37 -10.91 -3.05
C ALA A 199 21.11 -11.23 -1.76
N GLU A 200 21.60 -10.19 -1.06
CA GLU A 200 22.25 -10.36 0.24
C GLU A 200 21.24 -10.76 1.32
N ALA A 201 20.01 -10.21 1.30
CA ALA A 201 18.93 -10.62 2.17
C ALA A 201 18.60 -12.11 1.99
N GLU A 202 18.41 -12.56 0.74
CA GLU A 202 18.16 -13.98 0.41
C GLU A 202 19.28 -14.88 0.93
N ARG A 203 20.53 -14.50 0.70
CA ARG A 203 21.71 -15.25 1.16
C ARG A 203 21.73 -15.38 2.69
N LEU A 204 21.49 -14.27 3.39
CA LEU A 204 21.49 -14.26 4.85
C LEU A 204 20.33 -15.10 5.41
N LEU A 205 19.12 -14.98 4.85
CA LEU A 205 17.98 -15.77 5.26
C LEU A 205 18.21 -17.26 5.03
N ALA A 206 18.72 -17.65 3.86
CA ALA A 206 19.02 -19.05 3.55
C ALA A 206 20.08 -19.65 4.50
N GLN A 207 21.05 -18.88 4.94
CA GLN A 207 22.12 -19.35 5.81
C GLN A 207 21.78 -19.30 7.30
N ARG A 208 21.01 -18.27 7.74
CA ARG A 208 20.79 -17.99 9.15
C ARG A 208 19.39 -18.36 9.64
N LEU A 209 18.42 -18.44 8.71
CA LEU A 209 17.05 -18.70 9.02
C LEU A 209 16.41 -19.72 8.03
N PRO A 210 17.09 -20.85 7.72
CA PRO A 210 16.58 -21.84 6.77
C PRO A 210 15.29 -22.49 7.26
N ARG A 211 15.08 -22.50 8.57
CA ARG A 211 13.89 -22.95 9.30
C ARG A 211 13.57 -21.98 10.45
N PRO A 212 12.32 -21.97 10.96
CA PRO A 212 12.03 -21.24 12.18
C PRO A 212 12.88 -21.73 13.34
N ILE A 213 13.23 -20.82 14.24
CA ILE A 213 14.10 -21.10 15.39
C ILE A 213 13.23 -21.33 16.63
N PRO A 214 13.32 -22.49 17.30
CA PRO A 214 12.71 -22.65 18.61
C PRO A 214 13.38 -21.66 19.60
N LEU A 215 12.60 -20.74 20.14
CA LEU A 215 13.11 -19.68 21.02
C LEU A 215 13.18 -20.12 22.50
N GLY A 216 12.65 -21.31 22.78
CA GLY A 216 12.59 -21.82 24.15
C GLY A 216 11.53 -21.11 24.99
N GLN A 217 11.53 -21.39 26.28
CA GLN A 217 10.61 -20.70 27.19
C GLN A 217 10.97 -19.21 27.31
N PRO A 218 9.97 -18.31 27.38
CA PRO A 218 10.23 -16.90 27.60
C PRO A 218 11.11 -16.71 28.83
N LEU A 219 12.13 -15.85 28.71
CA LEU A 219 12.96 -15.45 29.85
C LEU A 219 12.01 -15.02 30.99
N ALA A 220 12.17 -15.66 32.14
CA ALA A 220 11.42 -15.25 33.33
C ALA A 220 11.56 -13.72 33.51
N PRO A 221 10.48 -13.01 33.89
CA PRO A 221 10.54 -11.57 34.07
C PRO A 221 11.65 -11.26 35.09
N VAL A 222 12.59 -10.39 34.68
CA VAL A 222 13.60 -9.89 35.61
C VAL A 222 12.88 -9.17 36.71
N THR A 223 12.81 -9.82 37.88
CA THR A 223 12.29 -9.16 39.07
C THR A 223 13.29 -8.06 39.41
N PRO A 224 12.91 -6.78 39.42
CA PRO A 224 13.82 -5.73 39.87
C PRO A 224 14.16 -6.05 41.32
N GLY A 225 15.44 -6.29 41.57
CA GLY A 225 15.97 -6.59 42.91
C GLY A 225 15.56 -5.49 43.88
N GLY A 226 15.01 -5.91 45.00
CA GLY A 226 14.67 -5.05 46.12
C GLY A 226 15.90 -4.42 46.78
#